data_747fc0f92e32c2e58017e56c55f49581
#
_entry.id   747fc0f92e32c2e58017e56c55f49581
#
_cell.length_a   1.000
_cell.length_b   1.000
_cell.length_c   1.000
_cell.angle_alpha   90.00
_cell.angle_beta   90.00
_cell.angle_gamma   90.00
#
_symmetry.space_group_name_H-M   'P 1'
#
loop_
_entity.id
_entity.type
_entity.pdbx_description
1 polymer ?
#
loop_
_entity_poly.entity_id
_entity_poly.type
_entity_poly.pdbx_seq_one_letter_code
_entity_poly.pdbx_strand_id
1 'polypeptide(L)'
;MKKIEYFLNDRYKLLKFLKSNEIHIKNDVYVPLSQQEIADGIGSSKLKTNKLINELKDAGYIVSFMDKQGKYQITDSGNDIMDGIGHLEDTNS
;
A
#
# COMPACT_ATOMS: atom_id res chain seq x y z
N MET A 1 -0.37 -13.56 15.54
CA MET A 1 -0.83 -12.96 14.28
C MET A 1 -2.21 -12.39 14.44
N LYS A 2 -2.44 -11.20 13.93
CA LYS A 2 -3.75 -10.57 14.01
C LYS A 2 -4.68 -11.15 12.96
N LYS A 3 -5.91 -11.47 13.34
CA LYS A 3 -6.88 -12.11 12.43
C LYS A 3 -7.22 -11.23 11.25
N ILE A 4 -7.31 -9.93 11.46
CA ILE A 4 -7.62 -8.99 10.39
C ILE A 4 -6.55 -9.02 9.31
N GLU A 5 -5.27 -8.97 9.68
CA GLU A 5 -4.18 -9.05 8.72
C GLU A 5 -4.18 -10.39 7.98
N TYR A 6 -4.50 -11.47 8.69
CA TYR A 6 -4.57 -12.79 8.07
C TYR A 6 -5.62 -12.84 6.96
N PHE A 7 -6.81 -12.29 7.17
CA PHE A 7 -7.89 -12.33 6.19
C PHE A 7 -7.77 -11.26 5.10
N LEU A 8 -7.16 -10.12 5.39
CA LEU A 8 -6.96 -9.06 4.42
C LEU A 8 -5.72 -9.30 3.57
N ASN A 9 -4.80 -10.08 4.10
CA ASN A 9 -3.67 -10.61 3.34
C ASN A 9 -2.89 -9.57 2.57
N ASP A 10 -2.70 -9.85 1.28
CA ASP A 10 -1.73 -9.16 0.45
C ASP A 10 -2.07 -7.70 0.19
N ARG A 11 -3.35 -7.34 0.10
CA ARG A 11 -3.75 -5.96 -0.19
C ARG A 11 -3.38 -5.05 0.98
N TYR A 12 -3.71 -5.46 2.19
CA TYR A 12 -3.37 -4.70 3.39
C TYR A 12 -1.86 -4.68 3.61
N LYS A 13 -1.20 -5.81 3.42
CA LYS A 13 0.25 -5.91 3.52
C LYS A 13 0.94 -4.94 2.56
N LEU A 14 0.45 -4.87 1.33
CA LEU A 14 0.99 -3.96 0.33
C LEU A 14 0.79 -2.50 0.75
N LEU A 15 -0.41 -2.13 1.19
CA LEU A 15 -0.68 -0.75 1.64
C LEU A 15 0.21 -0.37 2.83
N LYS A 16 0.36 -1.26 3.80
CA LYS A 16 1.23 -1.01 4.97
C LYS A 16 2.68 -0.83 4.53
N PHE A 17 3.15 -1.64 3.60
CA PHE A 17 4.50 -1.52 3.08
C PHE A 17 4.71 -0.19 2.38
N LEU A 18 3.74 0.22 1.54
CA LEU A 18 3.82 1.51 0.86
C LEU A 18 3.83 2.65 1.88
N LYS A 19 2.94 2.59 2.87
CA LYS A 19 2.86 3.63 3.90
C LYS A 19 4.18 3.78 4.66
N SER A 20 4.82 2.68 5.01
CA SER A 20 6.07 2.71 5.76
C SER A 20 7.26 3.18 4.91
N ASN A 21 7.10 3.26 3.59
CA ASN A 21 8.15 3.72 2.67
C ASN A 21 7.83 5.07 2.05
N GLU A 22 6.84 5.79 2.56
CA GLU A 22 6.56 7.15 2.10
C GLU A 22 7.72 8.08 2.46
N ILE A 23 8.04 8.98 1.52
CA ILE A 23 8.98 10.06 1.80
C ILE A 23 8.24 11.40 1.71
N HIS A 24 8.75 12.38 2.42
CA HIS A 24 8.18 13.73 2.47
C HIS A 24 9.22 14.70 1.93
N ILE A 25 8.91 15.31 0.78
CA ILE A 25 9.78 16.31 0.17
C ILE A 25 8.94 17.55 -0.06
N LYS A 26 9.25 18.63 0.66
CA LYS A 26 8.45 19.87 0.63
C LYS A 26 6.99 19.54 0.97
N ASN A 27 6.08 19.81 0.04
CA ASN A 27 4.65 19.55 0.23
C ASN A 27 4.20 18.21 -0.32
N ASP A 28 5.12 17.41 -0.86
CA ASP A 28 4.80 16.15 -1.51
C ASP A 28 5.07 14.96 -0.60
N VAL A 29 4.18 13.97 -0.66
CA VAL A 29 4.33 12.70 0.05
C VAL A 29 4.12 11.60 -0.99
N TYR A 30 5.11 10.76 -1.17
CA TYR A 30 4.99 9.67 -2.14
C TYR A 30 5.93 8.51 -1.79
N VAL A 31 5.74 7.37 -2.48
CA VAL A 31 6.54 6.17 -2.31
C VAL A 31 7.43 6.02 -3.54
N PRO A 32 8.76 6.18 -3.40
CA PRO A 32 9.67 6.17 -4.54
C PRO A 32 10.21 4.76 -4.82
N LEU A 33 9.33 3.77 -4.99
CA LEU A 33 9.71 2.38 -5.21
C LEU A 33 9.14 1.86 -6.52
N SER A 34 9.95 1.11 -7.26
CA SER A 34 9.49 0.40 -8.44
C SER A 34 8.66 -0.81 -8.05
N GLN A 35 7.92 -1.38 -9.01
CA GLN A 35 7.15 -2.60 -8.76
C GLN A 35 8.04 -3.74 -8.27
N GLN A 36 9.25 -3.86 -8.81
CA GLN A 36 10.17 -4.91 -8.38
C GLN A 36 10.62 -4.71 -6.93
N GLU A 37 10.92 -3.47 -6.55
CA GLU A 37 11.30 -3.16 -5.18
C GLU A 37 10.15 -3.45 -4.21
N ILE A 38 8.93 -3.13 -4.62
CA ILE A 38 7.74 -3.43 -3.81
C ILE A 38 7.56 -4.95 -3.69
N ALA A 39 7.68 -5.67 -4.81
CA ALA A 39 7.55 -7.14 -4.81
C ALA A 39 8.57 -7.77 -3.87
N ASP A 40 9.80 -7.32 -3.92
CA ASP A 40 10.88 -7.81 -3.04
C ASP A 40 10.54 -7.50 -1.57
N GLY A 41 10.03 -6.31 -1.31
CA GLY A 41 9.72 -5.88 0.04
C GLY A 41 8.57 -6.66 0.69
N ILE A 42 7.57 -7.05 -0.09
CA ILE A 42 6.44 -7.83 0.45
C ILE A 42 6.61 -9.33 0.27
N GLY A 43 7.73 -9.76 -0.33
CA GLY A 43 8.01 -11.18 -0.52
C GLY A 43 7.08 -11.84 -1.52
N SER A 44 6.76 -11.15 -2.62
CA SER A 44 5.83 -11.64 -3.65
C SER A 44 6.48 -11.57 -5.03
N SER A 45 5.88 -12.26 -6.00
CA SER A 45 6.36 -12.17 -7.38
C SER A 45 6.01 -10.80 -7.97
N LYS A 46 6.76 -10.40 -9.00
CA LYS A 46 6.48 -9.16 -9.70
C LYS A 46 5.09 -9.20 -10.35
N LEU A 47 4.72 -10.34 -10.93
CA LEU A 47 3.42 -10.51 -11.57
C LEU A 47 2.27 -10.32 -10.58
N LYS A 48 2.35 -10.98 -9.44
CA LYS A 48 1.34 -10.86 -8.39
C LYS A 48 1.29 -9.44 -7.83
N THR A 49 2.44 -8.84 -7.60
CA THR A 49 2.54 -7.46 -7.10
C THR A 49 1.90 -6.49 -8.08
N ASN A 50 2.17 -6.64 -9.37
CA ASN A 50 1.56 -5.80 -10.40
C ASN A 50 0.05 -5.90 -10.39
N LYS A 51 -0.49 -7.12 -10.25
CA LYS A 51 -1.93 -7.33 -10.16
C LYS A 51 -2.51 -6.63 -8.93
N LEU A 52 -1.87 -6.75 -7.78
CA LEU A 52 -2.32 -6.10 -6.55
C LEU A 52 -2.28 -4.56 -6.65
N ILE A 53 -1.22 -4.03 -7.24
CA ILE A 53 -1.09 -2.58 -7.45
C ILE A 53 -2.23 -2.09 -8.34
N ASN A 54 -2.53 -2.80 -9.43
CA ASN A 54 -3.61 -2.42 -10.32
C ASN A 54 -4.97 -2.50 -9.62
N GLU A 55 -5.19 -3.52 -8.81
CA GLU A 55 -6.43 -3.64 -8.03
C GLU A 55 -6.59 -2.44 -7.07
N LEU A 56 -5.52 -2.05 -6.39
CA LEU A 56 -5.56 -0.92 -5.47
C LEU A 56 -5.78 0.41 -6.19
N LYS A 57 -5.19 0.56 -7.39
CA LYS A 57 -5.43 1.75 -8.23
C LYS A 57 -6.89 1.81 -8.67
N ASP A 58 -7.43 0.71 -9.15
CA ASP A 58 -8.81 0.62 -9.63
C ASP A 58 -9.80 0.92 -8.49
N ALA A 59 -9.47 0.49 -7.29
CA ALA A 59 -10.29 0.75 -6.11
C ALA A 59 -10.14 2.17 -5.56
N GLY A 60 -9.18 2.94 -6.07
CA GLY A 60 -8.97 4.32 -5.64
C GLY A 60 -8.15 4.47 -4.37
N TYR A 61 -7.42 3.44 -3.95
CA TYR A 61 -6.61 3.50 -2.72
C TYR A 61 -5.20 4.02 -2.95
N ILE A 62 -4.68 3.86 -4.16
CA ILE A 62 -3.38 4.42 -4.55
C ILE A 62 -3.49 5.02 -5.95
N VAL A 63 -2.55 5.91 -6.27
CA VAL A 63 -2.41 6.49 -7.61
C VAL A 63 -0.93 6.56 -7.95
N SER A 64 -0.62 6.68 -9.24
CA SER A 64 0.74 6.97 -9.68
C SER A 64 1.03 8.44 -9.38
N PHE A 65 2.15 8.71 -8.71
CA PHE A 65 2.52 10.08 -8.37
C PHE A 65 3.01 10.79 -9.63
N MET A 66 2.32 11.87 -10.01
CA MET A 66 2.63 12.67 -11.20
C MET A 66 2.71 11.82 -12.48
N ASP A 67 1.89 10.76 -12.56
CA ASP A 67 1.85 9.83 -13.69
C ASP A 67 3.20 9.17 -14.03
N LYS A 68 4.08 9.08 -13.05
CA LYS A 68 5.40 8.45 -13.25
C LYS A 68 5.41 7.02 -12.75
N GLN A 69 6.06 6.14 -13.51
CA GLN A 69 6.29 4.78 -13.08
C GLN A 69 7.31 4.77 -11.93
N GLY A 70 7.12 3.86 -10.99
CA GLY A 70 8.02 3.75 -9.86
C GLY A 70 7.83 4.81 -8.80
N LYS A 71 6.70 5.53 -8.83
CA LYS A 71 6.33 6.48 -7.78
C LYS A 71 4.84 6.37 -7.55
N TYR A 72 4.44 6.12 -6.31
CA TYR A 72 3.05 5.91 -5.94
C TYR A 72 2.65 6.84 -4.80
N GLN A 73 1.38 7.14 -4.72
CA GLN A 73 0.84 7.96 -3.65
C GLN A 73 -0.39 7.26 -3.09
N ILE A 74 -0.49 7.20 -1.76
CA ILE A 74 -1.66 6.64 -1.09
C ILE A 74 -2.69 7.75 -1.03
N THR A 75 -3.91 7.44 -1.46
CA THR A 75 -5.02 8.40 -1.45
C THR A 75 -5.59 8.55 -0.04
N ASP A 76 -6.45 9.55 0.15
CA ASP A 76 -7.18 9.69 1.40
C ASP A 76 -8.00 8.43 1.70
N SER A 77 -8.62 7.83 0.68
CA SER A 77 -9.34 6.57 0.84
C SER A 77 -8.42 5.45 1.29
N GLY A 78 -7.21 5.38 0.74
CA GLY A 78 -6.22 4.39 1.15
C GLY A 78 -5.80 4.56 2.60
N ASN A 79 -5.56 5.79 3.03
CA ASN A 79 -5.24 6.08 4.42
C ASN A 79 -6.40 5.75 5.35
N ASP A 80 -7.62 6.09 4.94
CA ASP A 80 -8.82 5.84 5.76
C ASP A 80 -9.04 4.35 5.97
N ILE A 81 -8.88 3.52 4.93
CA ILE A 81 -9.07 2.08 5.08
C ILE A 81 -8.00 1.48 5.99
N MET A 82 -6.76 1.95 5.90
CA MET A 82 -5.70 1.48 6.79
C MET A 82 -5.96 1.87 8.23
N ASP A 83 -6.43 3.10 8.47
CA ASP A 83 -6.76 3.57 9.82
C ASP A 83 -7.89 2.76 10.42
N GLY A 84 -8.94 2.47 9.62
CA GLY A 84 -10.05 1.64 10.06
C GLY A 84 -9.62 0.23 10.42
N ILE A 85 -8.75 -0.38 9.61
CA ILE A 85 -8.22 -1.71 9.86
C ILE A 85 -7.34 -1.71 11.12
N GLY A 86 -6.48 -0.70 11.26
CA GLY A 86 -5.64 -0.56 12.44
C GLY A 86 -6.46 -0.45 13.72
N HIS A 87 -7.55 0.31 13.67
CA HIS A 87 -8.47 0.44 14.80
C HIS A 87 -9.11 -0.92 15.15
N LEU A 88 -9.54 -1.67 14.13
CA LEU A 88 -10.11 -3.00 14.35
C LEU A 88 -9.08 -3.97 14.94
N GLU A 89 -7.84 -3.90 14.48
CA GLU A 89 -6.76 -4.71 15.05
C GLU A 89 -6.55 -4.40 16.52
N ASP A 90 -6.53 -3.13 16.90
CA ASP A 90 -6.37 -2.72 18.29
C ASP A 90 -7.51 -3.23 19.15
N THR A 91 -8.73 -3.21 18.62
CA THR A 91 -9.91 -3.72 19.31
C THR A 91 -9.84 -5.23 19.51
N ASN A 92 -9.23 -5.96 18.58
CA ASN A 92 -9.16 -7.42 18.57
C ASN A 92 -7.88 -7.99 19.21
N SER A 93 -6.99 -7.14 19.65
CA SER A 93 -5.72 -7.59 20.20
C SER A 93 -5.79 -7.93 21.69
#